data_7e1fb96ddf77552493be8cda2272ac25
#
_entry.id   7e1fb96ddf77552493be8cda2272ac25
#
_cell.length_a   1.000
_cell.length_b   1.000
_cell.length_c   1.000
_cell.angle_alpha   90.00
_cell.angle_beta   90.00
_cell.angle_gamma   90.00
#
_symmetry.space_group_name_H-M   'P 1'
#
loop_
_entity.id
_entity.type
_entity.pdbx_description
1 polymer ?
#
loop_
_entity_poly.entity_id
_entity_poly.type
_entity_poly.pdbx_seq_one_letter_code
_entity_poly.pdbx_strand_id
1 'polypeptide(L)'
;WQMSSLFDAMGALSSKYNDTSDQASRAYDADRDGFVISGGGSILVMEEYEHAKARGANILCELTGYGATSDGYDMVQPSGEGAVRCMQMALAQHGGKVDYINAHGTSTPVGDTKELGAIREVFAGQEIPLISSTKSLSGHALGAAGSNEAIYSILMMQNDFACASANIRNLDEQAEGLP
;
A
#
# COMPACT_ATOMS: atom_id res chain seq x y z
N TRP A 1 9.24 -21.54 0.10
CA TRP A 1 10.63 -21.22 0.48
C TRP A 1 11.40 -20.58 -0.69
N GLN A 2 11.10 -20.90 -1.96
CA GLN A 2 11.80 -20.32 -3.13
C GLN A 2 11.71 -18.79 -3.16
N MET A 3 10.51 -18.23 -3.01
CA MET A 3 10.34 -16.77 -3.00
C MET A 3 11.09 -16.12 -1.83
N SER A 4 11.04 -16.71 -0.64
CA SER A 4 11.79 -16.19 0.50
C SER A 4 13.29 -16.19 0.22
N SER A 5 13.84 -17.28 -0.34
CA SER A 5 15.27 -17.35 -0.67
C SER A 5 15.67 -16.31 -1.74
N LEU A 6 14.82 -16.04 -2.72
CA LEU A 6 15.10 -15.03 -3.75
C LEU A 6 15.13 -13.62 -3.15
N PHE A 7 14.15 -13.25 -2.37
CA PHE A 7 14.10 -11.92 -1.75
C PHE A 7 15.15 -11.74 -0.65
N ASP A 8 15.50 -12.81 0.07
CA ASP A 8 16.60 -12.80 1.03
C ASP A 8 17.94 -12.55 0.33
N ALA A 9 18.19 -13.25 -0.78
CA ALA A 9 19.38 -13.05 -1.60
C ALA A 9 19.50 -11.62 -2.18
N MET A 10 18.38 -10.95 -2.38
CA MET A 10 18.31 -9.54 -2.80
C MET A 10 18.47 -8.54 -1.64
N GLY A 11 18.55 -9.03 -0.40
CA GLY A 11 18.58 -8.18 0.79
C GLY A 11 17.28 -7.41 1.03
N ALA A 12 16.15 -7.90 0.52
CA ALA A 12 14.86 -7.22 0.60
C ALA A 12 14.04 -7.61 1.84
N LEU A 13 14.37 -8.73 2.48
CA LEU A 13 13.67 -9.21 3.67
C LEU A 13 14.25 -8.61 4.96
N SER A 14 13.35 -8.36 5.92
CA SER A 14 13.76 -8.01 7.29
C SER A 14 14.52 -9.19 7.93
N SER A 15 15.64 -8.89 8.56
CA SER A 15 16.47 -9.87 9.26
C SER A 15 16.89 -9.44 10.66
N LYS A 16 16.87 -8.14 10.98
CA LYS A 16 17.25 -7.62 12.30
C LYS A 16 16.30 -8.02 13.42
N TYR A 17 15.05 -8.36 13.07
CA TYR A 17 13.97 -8.58 14.04
C TYR A 17 13.57 -10.04 14.17
N ASN A 18 14.42 -11.00 13.82
CA ASN A 18 14.11 -12.42 13.92
C ASN A 18 13.73 -12.87 15.34
N ASP A 19 14.32 -12.26 16.36
CA ASP A 19 14.01 -12.53 17.77
C ASP A 19 12.80 -11.74 18.30
N THR A 20 12.29 -10.79 17.52
CA THR A 20 11.12 -9.93 17.82
C THR A 20 10.26 -9.77 16.58
N SER A 21 9.86 -10.87 15.99
CA SER A 21 9.22 -10.94 14.68
C SER A 21 7.89 -10.17 14.58
N ASP A 22 7.19 -10.01 15.70
CA ASP A 22 5.99 -9.17 15.84
C ASP A 22 6.25 -7.67 15.58
N GLN A 23 7.50 -7.24 15.60
CA GLN A 23 7.94 -5.86 15.38
C GLN A 23 8.70 -5.67 14.06
N ALA A 24 8.84 -6.72 13.26
CA ALA A 24 9.68 -6.69 12.06
C ALA A 24 9.05 -5.86 10.93
N SER A 25 7.75 -6.00 10.69
CA SER A 25 7.04 -5.20 9.70
C SER A 25 6.69 -3.83 10.30
N ARG A 26 7.38 -2.78 9.83
CA ARG A 26 7.36 -1.43 10.42
C ARG A 26 7.48 -0.34 9.35
N ALA A 27 6.56 -0.32 8.40
CA ALA A 27 6.55 0.69 7.36
C ALA A 27 6.67 2.11 7.96
N TYR A 28 7.51 2.94 7.35
CA TYR A 28 7.80 4.33 7.74
C TYR A 28 8.59 4.53 9.04
N ASP A 29 8.97 3.46 9.73
CA ASP A 29 9.90 3.56 10.86
C ASP A 29 11.34 3.73 10.36
N ALA A 30 12.13 4.58 11.02
CA ALA A 30 13.52 4.85 10.63
C ALA A 30 14.43 3.62 10.73
N ASP A 31 14.10 2.66 11.61
CA ASP A 31 14.88 1.44 11.83
C ASP A 31 14.40 0.24 11.00
N ARG A 32 13.47 0.45 10.04
CA ARG A 32 13.00 -0.62 9.14
C ARG A 32 14.15 -1.17 8.30
N ASP A 33 14.13 -2.46 8.03
CA ASP A 33 15.24 -3.14 7.35
C ASP A 33 14.84 -4.08 6.21
N GLY A 34 13.59 -4.09 5.83
CA GLY A 34 13.06 -4.94 4.77
C GLY A 34 11.63 -5.40 5.06
N PHE A 35 11.04 -6.09 4.11
CA PHE A 35 9.67 -6.56 4.28
C PHE A 35 9.61 -7.93 4.97
N VAL A 36 8.46 -8.21 5.57
CA VAL A 36 8.12 -9.51 6.15
C VAL A 36 7.23 -10.25 5.16
N ILE A 37 7.72 -11.35 4.61
CA ILE A 37 6.92 -12.17 3.69
C ILE A 37 5.78 -12.85 4.46
N SER A 38 4.60 -12.86 3.88
CA SER A 38 3.43 -13.52 4.46
C SER A 38 2.65 -14.29 3.39
N GLY A 39 1.57 -14.92 3.78
CA GLY A 39 0.64 -15.60 2.89
C GLY A 39 -0.73 -14.95 2.91
N GLY A 40 -1.55 -15.26 1.91
CA GLY A 40 -2.91 -14.79 1.84
C GLY A 40 -3.57 -15.15 0.53
N GLY A 41 -4.86 -14.92 0.46
CA GLY A 41 -5.66 -15.07 -0.74
C GLY A 41 -7.02 -14.42 -0.52
N SER A 42 -7.52 -13.73 -1.53
CA SER A 42 -8.80 -13.05 -1.48
C SER A 42 -9.43 -12.96 -2.86
N ILE A 43 -10.71 -12.79 -2.91
CA ILE A 43 -11.50 -12.66 -4.13
C ILE A 43 -12.39 -11.42 -4.00
N LEU A 44 -12.34 -10.55 -5.00
CA LEU A 44 -13.25 -9.44 -5.18
C LEU A 44 -14.17 -9.74 -6.36
N VAL A 45 -15.47 -9.71 -6.14
CA VAL A 45 -16.46 -9.83 -7.21
C VAL A 45 -16.74 -8.44 -7.75
N MET A 46 -16.37 -8.19 -9.00
CA MET A 46 -16.62 -6.93 -9.70
C MET A 46 -17.73 -7.12 -10.72
N GLU A 47 -18.68 -6.20 -10.72
CA GLU A 47 -19.80 -6.18 -11.66
C GLU A 47 -19.98 -4.77 -12.21
N GLU A 48 -20.55 -4.69 -13.40
CA GLU A 48 -21.02 -3.41 -13.93
C GLU A 48 -22.13 -2.85 -13.02
N TYR A 49 -22.10 -1.56 -12.73
CA TYR A 49 -22.92 -0.92 -11.70
C TYR A 49 -24.43 -1.10 -11.90
N GLU A 50 -24.94 -0.83 -13.11
CA GLU A 50 -26.38 -0.95 -13.40
C GLU A 50 -26.84 -2.42 -13.42
N HIS A 51 -25.96 -3.36 -13.80
CA HIS A 51 -26.23 -4.79 -13.68
C HIS A 51 -26.38 -5.19 -12.22
N ALA A 52 -25.45 -4.79 -11.35
CA ALA A 52 -25.50 -5.10 -9.93
C ALA A 52 -26.79 -4.52 -9.28
N LYS A 53 -27.14 -3.30 -9.59
CA LYS A 53 -28.38 -2.65 -9.14
C LYS A 53 -29.63 -3.39 -9.61
N ALA A 54 -29.70 -3.75 -10.88
CA ALA A 54 -30.86 -4.40 -11.48
C ALA A 54 -31.20 -5.74 -10.80
N ARG A 55 -30.20 -6.49 -10.34
CA ARG A 55 -30.41 -7.73 -9.61
C ARG A 55 -30.53 -7.57 -8.08
N GLY A 56 -30.50 -6.35 -7.57
CA GLY A 56 -30.59 -6.04 -6.14
C GLY A 56 -29.34 -6.46 -5.33
N ALA A 57 -28.16 -6.37 -5.93
CA ALA A 57 -26.90 -6.71 -5.27
C ALA A 57 -26.65 -5.78 -4.06
N ASN A 58 -26.04 -6.32 -3.01
CA ASN A 58 -25.45 -5.51 -1.95
C ASN A 58 -24.10 -4.97 -2.44
N ILE A 59 -24.10 -3.76 -3.00
CA ILE A 59 -22.91 -3.08 -3.49
C ILE A 59 -22.12 -2.55 -2.29
N LEU A 60 -20.89 -3.00 -2.12
CA LEU A 60 -20.03 -2.62 -1.00
C LEU A 60 -19.32 -1.29 -1.26
N CYS A 61 -18.90 -1.04 -2.49
CA CYS A 61 -18.26 0.19 -2.96
C CYS A 61 -18.30 0.27 -4.48
N GLU A 62 -17.89 1.40 -5.01
CA GLU A 62 -17.66 1.59 -6.44
C GLU A 62 -16.16 1.70 -6.72
N LEU A 63 -15.66 1.00 -7.74
CA LEU A 63 -14.31 1.20 -8.26
C LEU A 63 -14.36 2.30 -9.33
N THR A 64 -13.92 3.49 -8.97
CA THR A 64 -14.09 4.70 -9.79
C THR A 64 -12.84 5.12 -10.55
N GLY A 65 -11.70 4.50 -10.28
CA GLY A 65 -10.45 4.80 -10.98
C GLY A 65 -9.48 3.64 -10.95
N TYR A 66 -8.67 3.55 -11.99
CA TYR A 66 -7.64 2.53 -12.14
C TYR A 66 -6.40 3.11 -12.80
N GLY A 67 -5.23 2.74 -12.33
CA GLY A 67 -3.95 3.05 -12.93
C GLY A 67 -2.99 1.89 -12.82
N ALA A 68 -2.27 1.61 -13.87
CA ALA A 68 -1.17 0.63 -13.89
C ALA A 68 -0.05 1.12 -14.79
N THR A 69 1.16 1.09 -14.29
CA THR A 69 2.36 1.54 -14.99
C THR A 69 3.51 0.59 -14.72
N SER A 70 4.44 0.54 -15.66
CA SER A 70 5.75 -0.08 -15.43
C SER A 70 6.77 1.00 -15.09
N ASP A 71 7.50 0.81 -13.99
CA ASP A 71 8.68 1.59 -13.65
C ASP A 71 9.90 0.86 -14.22
N GLY A 72 10.43 1.35 -15.35
CA GLY A 72 11.56 0.74 -16.07
C GLY A 72 12.92 1.24 -15.60
N TYR A 73 13.01 1.91 -14.47
CA TYR A 73 14.24 2.52 -13.99
C TYR A 73 15.29 1.48 -13.56
N ASP A 74 14.89 0.54 -12.71
CA ASP A 74 15.76 -0.51 -12.18
C ASP A 74 14.95 -1.77 -11.90
N MET A 75 15.60 -2.94 -11.81
CA MET A 75 14.94 -4.22 -11.54
C MET A 75 14.33 -4.29 -10.14
N VAL A 76 14.93 -3.60 -9.17
CA VAL A 76 14.61 -3.72 -7.74
C VAL A 76 14.23 -2.39 -7.11
N GLN A 77 14.86 -1.29 -7.52
CA GLN A 77 14.71 0.03 -6.93
C GLN A 77 13.67 0.86 -7.71
N PRO A 78 12.55 1.25 -7.07
CA PRO A 78 11.59 2.12 -7.73
C PRO A 78 12.16 3.53 -7.91
N SER A 79 11.84 4.17 -9.03
CA SER A 79 12.16 5.60 -9.25
C SER A 79 11.20 6.52 -8.50
N GLY A 80 9.97 6.09 -8.31
CA GLY A 80 8.84 6.88 -7.85
C GLY A 80 7.97 7.42 -9.00
N GLU A 81 8.53 7.61 -10.20
CA GLU A 81 7.81 8.15 -11.36
C GLU A 81 6.66 7.25 -11.81
N GLY A 82 6.88 5.92 -11.81
CA GLY A 82 5.83 4.96 -12.11
C GLY A 82 4.65 5.07 -11.15
N ALA A 83 4.90 5.27 -9.85
CA ALA A 83 3.87 5.47 -8.85
C ALA A 83 3.09 6.78 -9.06
N VAL A 84 3.79 7.87 -9.39
CA VAL A 84 3.16 9.16 -9.72
C VAL A 84 2.18 9.00 -10.89
N ARG A 85 2.63 8.44 -12.00
CA ARG A 85 1.77 8.21 -13.18
C ARG A 85 0.57 7.32 -12.86
N CYS A 86 0.80 6.23 -12.12
CA CYS A 86 -0.24 5.30 -11.72
C CYS A 86 -1.35 6.00 -10.92
N MET A 87 -0.97 6.76 -9.89
CA MET A 87 -1.93 7.53 -9.07
C MET A 87 -2.66 8.60 -9.89
N GLN A 88 -1.94 9.35 -10.75
CA GLN A 88 -2.56 10.35 -11.62
C GLN A 88 -3.58 9.74 -12.58
N MET A 89 -3.31 8.56 -13.14
CA MET A 89 -4.26 7.85 -14.00
C MET A 89 -5.54 7.48 -13.26
N ALA A 90 -5.44 6.99 -12.03
CA ALA A 90 -6.59 6.63 -11.22
C ALA A 90 -7.40 7.88 -10.80
N LEU A 91 -6.72 8.94 -10.35
CA LEU A 91 -7.33 10.19 -9.93
C LEU A 91 -8.07 10.88 -11.08
N ALA A 92 -7.53 10.86 -12.30
CA ALA A 92 -8.15 11.46 -13.47
C ALA A 92 -9.52 10.85 -13.81
N GLN A 93 -9.77 9.60 -13.40
CA GLN A 93 -11.05 8.91 -13.60
C GLN A 93 -12.01 9.14 -12.42
N HIS A 94 -11.47 9.24 -11.21
CA HIS A 94 -12.29 9.41 -10.00
C HIS A 94 -12.90 10.82 -9.90
N GLY A 95 -12.09 11.86 -10.11
CA GLY A 95 -12.53 13.25 -10.09
C GLY A 95 -12.99 13.80 -8.73
N GLY A 96 -12.82 13.06 -7.65
CA GLY A 96 -13.23 13.41 -6.29
C GLY A 96 -12.05 13.55 -5.33
N LYS A 97 -12.35 13.91 -4.06
CA LYS A 97 -11.38 13.93 -2.98
C LYS A 97 -11.01 12.50 -2.60
N VAL A 98 -9.75 12.29 -2.27
CA VAL A 98 -9.26 11.04 -1.66
C VAL A 98 -9.08 11.29 -0.16
N ASP A 99 -9.66 10.45 0.67
CA ASP A 99 -9.57 10.58 2.13
C ASP A 99 -8.50 9.67 2.73
N TYR A 100 -8.20 8.54 2.09
CA TYR A 100 -7.27 7.54 2.61
C TYR A 100 -6.50 6.84 1.49
N ILE A 101 -5.23 6.55 1.75
CA ILE A 101 -4.35 5.72 0.91
C ILE A 101 -3.88 4.53 1.72
N ASN A 102 -4.27 3.32 1.32
CA ASN A 102 -3.61 2.11 1.77
C ASN A 102 -2.37 1.90 0.90
N ALA A 103 -1.24 2.34 1.40
CA ALA A 103 0.00 2.38 0.65
C ALA A 103 0.64 1.00 0.48
N HIS A 104 1.53 0.88 -0.48
CA HIS A 104 2.35 -0.31 -0.63
C HIS A 104 3.22 -0.53 0.61
N GLY A 105 3.92 0.49 1.09
CA GLY A 105 4.56 0.58 2.39
C GLY A 105 5.07 -0.76 2.94
N THR A 106 6.13 -1.29 2.35
CA THR A 106 6.60 -2.67 2.61
C THR A 106 7.58 -2.77 3.77
N SER A 107 7.90 -1.69 4.45
CA SER A 107 8.97 -1.65 5.46
C SER A 107 10.38 -1.76 4.84
N THR A 108 10.54 -1.39 3.58
CA THR A 108 11.84 -1.34 2.93
C THR A 108 12.45 0.05 3.01
N PRO A 109 13.77 0.17 3.25
CA PRO A 109 14.41 1.47 3.45
C PRO A 109 14.18 2.46 2.30
N VAL A 110 14.23 2.00 1.06
CA VAL A 110 14.10 2.83 -0.15
C VAL A 110 12.65 2.91 -0.64
N GLY A 111 11.93 1.78 -0.64
CA GLY A 111 10.58 1.70 -1.21
C GLY A 111 9.60 2.65 -0.54
N ASP A 112 9.56 2.64 0.78
CA ASP A 112 8.63 3.43 1.57
C ASP A 112 8.80 4.94 1.33
N THR A 113 10.05 5.43 1.32
CA THR A 113 10.33 6.85 1.12
C THR A 113 10.08 7.31 -0.32
N LYS A 114 10.32 6.45 -1.31
CA LYS A 114 9.99 6.73 -2.71
C LYS A 114 8.49 6.86 -2.93
N GLU A 115 7.72 5.99 -2.31
CA GLU A 115 6.25 6.04 -2.38
C GLU A 115 5.71 7.31 -1.72
N LEU A 116 6.19 7.66 -0.52
CA LEU A 116 5.80 8.92 0.14
C LEU A 116 6.16 10.15 -0.71
N GLY A 117 7.32 10.16 -1.36
CA GLY A 117 7.72 11.20 -2.30
C GLY A 117 6.74 11.33 -3.47
N ALA A 118 6.32 10.20 -4.05
CA ALA A 118 5.35 10.16 -5.13
C ALA A 118 3.97 10.68 -4.67
N ILE A 119 3.52 10.31 -3.46
CA ILE A 119 2.28 10.82 -2.90
C ILE A 119 2.34 12.34 -2.70
N ARG A 120 3.44 12.87 -2.14
CA ARG A 120 3.65 14.32 -2.00
C ARG A 120 3.56 15.06 -3.34
N GLU A 121 4.16 14.48 -4.38
CA GLU A 121 4.15 15.06 -5.72
C GLU A 121 2.73 15.09 -6.30
N VAL A 122 2.00 13.98 -6.21
CA VAL A 122 0.63 13.86 -6.76
C VAL A 122 -0.35 14.78 -6.06
N PHE A 123 -0.23 14.95 -4.75
CA PHE A 123 -1.12 15.81 -3.95
C PHE A 123 -0.53 17.20 -3.68
N ALA A 124 0.51 17.61 -4.43
CA ALA A 124 1.11 18.93 -4.27
C ALA A 124 0.06 20.06 -4.42
N GLY A 125 -0.04 20.93 -3.43
CA GLY A 125 -1.01 22.01 -3.40
C GLY A 125 -2.44 21.61 -3.02
N GLN A 126 -2.66 20.36 -2.61
CA GLN A 126 -3.91 19.83 -2.10
C GLN A 126 -3.73 19.28 -0.67
N GLU A 127 -4.83 18.96 -0.01
CA GLU A 127 -4.80 18.21 1.24
C GLU A 127 -4.32 16.78 0.95
N ILE A 128 -3.27 16.34 1.64
CA ILE A 128 -2.76 14.97 1.51
C ILE A 128 -3.69 14.04 2.28
N PRO A 129 -4.17 12.93 1.67
CA PRO A 129 -4.99 11.94 2.35
C PRO A 129 -4.28 11.30 3.54
N LEU A 130 -5.03 10.71 4.48
CA LEU A 130 -4.45 9.82 5.48
C LEU A 130 -3.70 8.68 4.81
N ILE A 131 -2.50 8.38 5.30
CA ILE A 131 -1.64 7.34 4.71
C ILE A 131 -1.33 6.28 5.76
N SER A 132 -1.55 5.03 5.43
CA SER A 132 -1.00 3.93 6.22
C SER A 132 -0.67 2.71 5.37
N SER A 133 0.13 1.81 5.92
CA SER A 133 0.36 0.50 5.35
C SER A 133 -0.15 -0.58 6.28
N THR A 134 -1.16 -1.32 5.82
CA THR A 134 -1.68 -2.50 6.54
C THR A 134 -0.68 -3.66 6.57
N LYS A 135 0.38 -3.61 5.75
CA LYS A 135 1.45 -4.61 5.77
C LYS A 135 2.27 -4.60 7.06
N SER A 136 2.23 -3.52 7.83
CA SER A 136 2.81 -3.53 9.18
C SER A 136 2.09 -4.49 10.13
N LEU A 137 0.86 -4.90 9.82
CA LEU A 137 0.08 -5.90 10.56
C LEU A 137 0.02 -7.26 9.86
N SER A 138 -0.14 -7.28 8.54
CA SER A 138 -0.36 -8.50 7.76
C SER A 138 0.91 -9.10 7.15
N GLY A 139 2.01 -8.37 7.12
CA GLY A 139 3.14 -8.68 6.25
C GLY A 139 2.80 -8.48 4.76
N HIS A 140 3.71 -8.88 3.89
CA HIS A 140 3.57 -8.74 2.45
C HIS A 140 3.20 -10.08 1.80
N ALA A 141 1.95 -10.24 1.44
CA ALA A 141 1.43 -11.46 0.80
C ALA A 141 1.68 -11.51 -0.73
N LEU A 142 2.65 -10.75 -1.22
CA LEU A 142 3.05 -10.67 -2.63
C LEU A 142 1.86 -10.46 -3.58
N GLY A 143 1.58 -11.42 -4.49
CA GLY A 143 0.50 -11.32 -5.44
C GLY A 143 -0.92 -11.22 -4.85
N ALA A 144 -1.11 -11.60 -3.59
CA ALA A 144 -2.39 -11.46 -2.89
C ALA A 144 -2.52 -10.13 -2.13
N ALA A 145 -1.43 -9.36 -1.98
CA ALA A 145 -1.42 -8.16 -1.14
C ALA A 145 -2.47 -7.14 -1.58
N GLY A 146 -2.52 -6.80 -2.86
CA GLY A 146 -3.44 -5.77 -3.36
C GLY A 146 -4.92 -6.11 -3.18
N SER A 147 -5.32 -7.36 -3.40
CA SER A 147 -6.71 -7.77 -3.17
C SER A 147 -7.07 -7.83 -1.67
N ASN A 148 -6.13 -8.23 -0.82
CA ASN A 148 -6.32 -8.18 0.63
C ASN A 148 -6.49 -6.72 1.10
N GLU A 149 -5.63 -5.82 0.62
CA GLU A 149 -5.65 -4.40 0.97
C GLU A 149 -6.90 -3.68 0.48
N ALA A 150 -7.42 -4.05 -0.69
CA ALA A 150 -8.70 -3.58 -1.17
C ALA A 150 -9.84 -4.00 -0.23
N ILE A 151 -9.85 -5.25 0.26
CA ILE A 151 -10.83 -5.71 1.24
C ILE A 151 -10.68 -4.95 2.56
N TYR A 152 -9.46 -4.76 3.06
CA TYR A 152 -9.23 -3.97 4.29
C TYR A 152 -9.75 -2.54 4.12
N SER A 153 -9.51 -1.91 2.98
CA SER A 153 -9.99 -0.56 2.69
C SER A 153 -11.52 -0.49 2.63
N ILE A 154 -12.18 -1.49 2.04
CA ILE A 154 -13.64 -1.60 2.04
C ILE A 154 -14.18 -1.73 3.48
N LEU A 155 -13.56 -2.57 4.31
CA LEU A 155 -13.95 -2.74 5.69
C LEU A 155 -13.75 -1.46 6.51
N MET A 156 -12.64 -0.76 6.30
CA MET A 156 -12.38 0.55 6.92
C MET A 156 -13.46 1.58 6.54
N MET A 157 -13.78 1.66 5.25
CA MET A 157 -14.80 2.55 4.74
C MET A 157 -16.19 2.24 5.30
N GLN A 158 -16.55 0.95 5.41
CA GLN A 158 -17.85 0.53 5.96
C GLN A 158 -18.00 0.79 7.47
N ASN A 159 -16.88 0.88 8.19
CA ASN A 159 -16.87 1.06 9.65
C ASN A 159 -16.33 2.44 10.08
N ASP A 160 -16.13 3.35 9.14
CA ASP A 160 -15.72 4.75 9.35
C ASP A 160 -14.44 4.89 10.20
N PHE A 161 -13.39 4.18 9.81
CA PHE A 161 -12.07 4.33 10.42
C PHE A 161 -10.94 4.13 9.40
N ALA A 162 -9.75 4.65 9.70
CA ALA A 162 -8.52 4.33 9.00
C ALA A 162 -7.57 3.59 9.96
N CYS A 163 -6.98 2.50 9.48
CA CYS A 163 -6.01 1.72 10.25
C CYS A 163 -4.67 2.47 10.26
N ALA A 164 -4.04 2.59 11.42
CA ALA A 164 -2.68 3.12 11.52
C ALA A 164 -1.63 2.08 11.07
N SER A 165 -0.48 2.55 10.60
CA SER A 165 0.70 1.71 10.45
C SER A 165 1.22 1.29 11.83
N ALA A 166 1.40 -0.01 12.04
CA ALA A 166 1.90 -0.54 13.30
C ALA A 166 3.44 -0.42 13.38
N ASN A 167 3.97 -0.57 14.60
CA ASN A 167 5.39 -0.68 14.91
C ASN A 167 6.25 0.55 14.61
N ILE A 168 5.68 1.72 14.36
CA ILE A 168 6.43 2.96 14.24
C ILE A 168 6.83 3.41 15.66
N ARG A 169 8.13 3.41 15.93
CA ARG A 169 8.73 3.94 17.18
C ARG A 169 9.49 5.23 16.92
N ASN A 170 10.20 5.27 15.81
CA ASN A 170 10.95 6.41 15.33
C ASN A 170 10.48 6.69 13.90
N LEU A 171 9.64 7.70 13.71
CA LEU A 171 9.16 8.05 12.39
C LEU A 171 10.35 8.49 11.51
N ASP A 172 10.40 7.97 10.28
CA ASP A 172 11.39 8.39 9.29
C ASP A 172 11.20 9.88 8.96
N GLU A 173 12.29 10.65 8.92
CA GLU A 173 12.28 12.08 8.60
C GLU A 173 11.51 12.41 7.32
N GLN A 174 11.58 11.52 6.32
CA GLN A 174 10.86 11.69 5.05
C GLN A 174 9.35 11.47 5.17
N ALA A 175 8.89 10.89 6.27
CA ALA A 175 7.46 10.76 6.57
C ALA A 175 6.92 11.92 7.43
N GLU A 176 7.79 12.77 7.98
CA GLU A 176 7.37 13.90 8.82
C GLU A 176 6.43 14.86 8.07
N GLY A 177 5.38 15.28 8.76
CA GLY A 177 4.37 16.20 8.21
C GLY A 177 3.39 15.56 7.23
N LEU A 178 3.40 14.23 7.08
CA LEU A 178 2.34 13.48 6.41
C LEU A 178 1.30 13.00 7.44
N PRO A 179 -0.03 13.00 7.08
CA PRO A 179 -1.08 12.54 7.95
C PRO A 179 -1.20 11.02 8.04
#